data_e3beb5761d7f498f69d6d6e118d82e4f
#
_entry.id   e3beb5761d7f498f69d6d6e118d82e4f
#
_cell.length_a   1.000
_cell.length_b   1.000
_cell.length_c   1.000
_cell.angle_alpha   90.00
_cell.angle_beta   90.00
_cell.angle_gamma   90.00
#
_symmetry.space_group_name_H-M   'P 1'
#
loop_
_entity.id
_entity.type
_entity.pdbx_description
1 polymer ?
#
loop_
_entity_poly.entity_id
_entity_poly.type
_entity_poly.pdbx_seq_one_letter_code
_entity_poly.pdbx_strand_id
1 'polypeptide(L)'
;MSKKRIFISSVQKEFAEERKRLFDYLMDDPILSKFFVPFIFEDYPATGRSTSTVYLKEVEKSDIYLGIFGDEYGFQNKAGLSPTEQEYNLAHKLHRDCLIYTKRDSSKRQAKEKTFIQKVEADVVRRTFDNYEELKAAVYKSLALYLEEKELFRLVPFDQAKDNEATIKDISDDKIRSFIELSKQKRNFKFKDNISATDLLTHLSLMDESGHLTNAAILLFGKKPQKFFISSEVKCMQFYGNQIEKPIPSLQIYKGDIFQLVDQATSFVMS
;
A
#
# COMPACT_ATOMS: atom_id res chain seq x y z
N MET A 1 4.50 9.83 -0.87
CA MET A 1 3.59 9.13 0.07
C MET A 1 4.01 9.43 1.49
N SER A 2 3.09 9.77 2.40
CA SER A 2 3.40 9.88 3.84
C SER A 2 3.56 8.48 4.43
N LYS A 3 4.59 8.28 5.26
CA LYS A 3 4.80 7.01 5.94
C LYS A 3 3.67 6.75 6.95
N LYS A 4 3.31 5.49 7.13
CA LYS A 4 2.31 5.03 8.10
C LYS A 4 2.95 4.91 9.49
N ARG A 5 2.31 5.49 10.50
CA ARG A 5 2.81 5.46 11.86
C ARG A 5 2.32 4.23 12.60
N ILE A 6 3.22 3.47 13.20
CA ILE A 6 2.94 2.28 14.00
C ILE A 6 3.16 2.60 15.48
N PHE A 7 2.12 2.49 16.31
CA PHE A 7 2.26 2.56 17.75
C PHE A 7 2.48 1.16 18.31
N ILE A 8 3.64 0.91 18.94
CA ILE A 8 3.98 -0.38 19.55
C ILE A 8 3.60 -0.36 21.02
N SER A 9 2.61 -1.16 21.39
CA SER A 9 2.03 -1.27 22.71
C SER A 9 2.32 -2.62 23.35
N SER A 10 2.74 -2.62 24.59
CA SER A 10 2.89 -3.83 25.42
C SER A 10 3.10 -3.46 26.89
N VAL A 11 3.08 -4.44 27.76
CA VAL A 11 3.57 -4.26 29.14
C VAL A 11 5.09 -4.03 29.10
N GLN A 12 5.51 -2.82 29.44
CA GLN A 12 6.89 -2.34 29.28
C GLN A 12 7.93 -3.25 29.95
N LYS A 13 7.66 -3.69 31.21
CA LYS A 13 8.61 -4.55 31.93
C LYS A 13 8.79 -5.93 31.31
N GLU A 14 7.74 -6.47 30.72
CA GLU A 14 7.76 -7.81 30.13
C GLU A 14 8.45 -7.84 28.76
N PHE A 15 8.27 -6.78 27.96
CA PHE A 15 8.69 -6.74 26.56
C PHE A 15 9.64 -5.58 26.23
N ALA A 16 10.42 -5.10 27.19
CA ALA A 16 11.33 -3.97 26.96
C ALA A 16 12.35 -4.24 25.83
N GLU A 17 12.92 -5.45 25.81
CA GLU A 17 13.91 -5.85 24.81
C GLU A 17 13.25 -6.08 23.44
N GLU A 18 12.16 -6.85 23.40
CA GLU A 18 11.43 -7.13 22.14
C GLU A 18 10.94 -5.87 21.48
N ARG A 19 10.40 -4.90 22.26
CA ARG A 19 9.96 -3.60 21.74
C ARG A 19 11.10 -2.83 21.09
N LYS A 20 12.23 -2.73 21.77
CA LYS A 20 13.41 -2.02 21.26
C LYS A 20 13.95 -2.68 20.00
N ARG A 21 14.14 -4.00 20.03
CA ARG A 21 14.61 -4.77 18.88
C ARG A 21 13.66 -4.66 17.69
N LEU A 22 12.34 -4.68 17.94
CA LEU A 22 11.35 -4.51 16.88
C LEU A 22 11.34 -3.10 16.29
N PHE A 23 11.49 -2.08 17.14
CA PHE A 23 11.63 -0.70 16.70
C PHE A 23 12.85 -0.53 15.79
N ASP A 24 14.03 -0.99 16.25
CA ASP A 24 15.27 -0.92 15.49
C ASP A 24 15.14 -1.68 14.16
N TYR A 25 14.55 -2.88 14.18
CA TYR A 25 14.30 -3.66 12.97
C TYR A 25 13.42 -2.91 11.96
N LEU A 26 12.33 -2.30 12.38
CA LEU A 26 11.44 -1.55 11.48
C LEU A 26 12.09 -0.29 10.92
N MET A 27 13.01 0.32 11.67
CA MET A 27 13.76 1.49 11.20
C MET A 27 14.89 1.13 10.24
N ASP A 28 15.52 -0.03 10.43
CA ASP A 28 16.72 -0.45 9.68
C ASP A 28 16.36 -1.27 8.43
N ASP A 29 15.16 -1.88 8.37
CA ASP A 29 14.73 -2.66 7.21
C ASP A 29 14.60 -1.77 5.96
N PRO A 30 15.31 -2.08 4.85
CA PRO A 30 15.38 -1.22 3.66
C PRO A 30 14.04 -0.98 2.96
N ILE A 31 13.06 -1.87 3.17
CA ILE A 31 11.71 -1.77 2.56
C ILE A 31 10.75 -1.17 3.57
N LEU A 32 10.61 -1.78 4.76
CA LEU A 32 9.62 -1.36 5.76
C LEU A 32 9.84 0.10 6.21
N SER A 33 11.09 0.52 6.38
CA SER A 33 11.41 1.91 6.77
C SER A 33 10.99 2.97 5.75
N LYS A 34 10.72 2.59 4.49
CA LYS A 34 10.17 3.52 3.48
C LYS A 34 8.69 3.80 3.68
N PHE A 35 7.95 2.84 4.22
CA PHE A 35 6.50 2.89 4.35
C PHE A 35 6.03 3.16 5.77
N PHE A 36 6.82 2.76 6.80
CA PHE A 36 6.42 2.82 8.19
C PHE A 36 7.36 3.67 9.04
N VAL A 37 6.80 4.24 10.11
CA VAL A 37 7.54 4.90 11.20
C VAL A 37 7.04 4.31 12.51
N PRO A 38 7.82 3.45 13.17
CA PRO A 38 7.45 2.91 14.47
C PRO A 38 7.57 3.99 15.56
N PHE A 39 6.77 3.85 16.59
CA PHE A 39 6.81 4.66 17.81
C PHE A 39 6.77 3.76 19.03
N ILE A 40 7.71 3.99 19.96
CA ILE A 40 7.73 3.41 21.30
C ILE A 40 7.79 4.56 22.31
N PHE A 41 7.17 4.35 23.48
CA PHE A 41 7.08 5.41 24.49
C PHE A 41 8.45 5.78 25.11
N GLU A 42 9.37 4.83 25.12
CA GLU A 42 10.73 4.98 25.70
C GLU A 42 11.55 6.08 25.01
N ASP A 43 11.29 6.32 23.73
CA ASP A 43 12.00 7.36 22.95
C ASP A 43 11.29 8.74 23.03
N TYR A 44 10.21 8.85 23.84
CA TYR A 44 9.49 10.12 23.97
C TYR A 44 10.24 11.08 24.90
N PRO A 45 10.46 12.35 24.49
CA PRO A 45 11.15 13.32 25.32
C PRO A 45 10.43 13.58 26.66
N ALA A 46 11.16 13.83 27.72
CA ALA A 46 10.59 14.22 28.99
C ALA A 46 9.70 15.47 28.83
N THR A 47 8.46 15.39 29.34
CA THR A 47 7.51 16.49 29.29
C THR A 47 6.79 16.65 30.63
N GLY A 48 6.29 17.87 30.93
CA GLY A 48 5.46 18.11 32.13
C GLY A 48 4.02 17.56 32.03
N ARG A 49 3.71 16.74 31.03
CA ARG A 49 2.38 16.14 30.84
C ARG A 49 2.27 14.80 31.53
N SER A 50 1.04 14.40 31.90
CA SER A 50 0.83 13.06 32.45
C SER A 50 1.12 12.00 31.39
N THR A 51 1.73 10.91 31.81
CA THR A 51 2.07 9.76 30.96
C THR A 51 0.86 9.26 30.17
N SER A 52 -0.31 9.12 30.83
CA SER A 52 -1.55 8.67 30.20
C SER A 52 -2.02 9.60 29.07
N THR A 53 -1.91 10.92 29.25
CA THR A 53 -2.27 11.88 28.20
C THR A 53 -1.35 11.78 26.99
N VAL A 54 -0.08 11.46 27.20
CA VAL A 54 0.91 11.37 26.12
C VAL A 54 0.67 10.13 25.27
N TYR A 55 0.61 8.93 25.88
CA TYR A 55 0.49 7.71 25.08
C TYR A 55 -0.85 7.64 24.34
N LEU A 56 -1.97 8.07 24.90
CA LEU A 56 -3.24 8.10 24.22
C LEU A 56 -3.21 9.05 22.99
N LYS A 57 -2.58 10.23 23.10
CA LYS A 57 -2.38 11.12 21.96
C LYS A 57 -1.53 10.50 20.86
N GLU A 58 -0.53 9.69 21.21
CA GLU A 58 0.30 9.03 20.21
C GLU A 58 -0.46 7.87 19.51
N VAL A 59 -1.36 7.17 20.21
CA VAL A 59 -2.32 6.25 19.59
C VAL A 59 -3.24 6.98 18.60
N GLU A 60 -3.77 8.15 18.98
CA GLU A 60 -4.63 8.96 18.09
C GLU A 60 -3.93 9.35 16.77
N LYS A 61 -2.62 9.62 16.83
CA LYS A 61 -1.81 10.01 15.67
C LYS A 61 -1.37 8.83 14.81
N SER A 62 -1.51 7.61 15.31
CA SER A 62 -0.99 6.42 14.64
C SER A 62 -2.01 5.86 13.65
N ASP A 63 -1.54 5.30 12.55
CA ASP A 63 -2.35 4.59 11.56
C ASP A 63 -2.59 3.15 12.00
N ILE A 64 -1.56 2.53 12.60
CA ILE A 64 -1.53 1.13 13.01
C ILE A 64 -1.25 1.05 14.50
N TYR A 65 -2.03 0.23 15.21
CA TYR A 65 -1.76 -0.22 16.57
C TYR A 65 -1.16 -1.61 16.53
N LEU A 66 0.05 -1.78 17.07
CA LEU A 66 0.74 -3.06 17.18
C LEU A 66 0.80 -3.46 18.64
N GLY A 67 -0.05 -4.40 19.05
CA GLY A 67 -0.14 -4.89 20.43
C GLY A 67 0.65 -6.19 20.63
N ILE A 68 1.52 -6.22 21.66
CA ILE A 68 2.27 -7.40 22.07
C ILE A 68 1.81 -7.74 23.50
N PHE A 69 1.11 -8.87 23.67
CA PHE A 69 0.49 -9.28 24.93
C PHE A 69 1.13 -10.57 25.44
N GLY A 70 1.41 -10.60 26.74
CA GLY A 70 2.14 -11.67 27.38
C GLY A 70 1.44 -12.28 28.57
N ASP A 71 2.18 -12.41 29.66
CA ASP A 71 1.72 -13.01 30.91
C ASP A 71 1.22 -11.95 31.92
N GLU A 72 1.76 -10.71 31.82
CA GLU A 72 1.45 -9.62 32.76
C GLU A 72 0.40 -8.66 32.18
N TYR A 73 -0.60 -8.32 33.02
CA TYR A 73 -1.60 -7.28 32.68
C TYR A 73 -1.06 -5.86 32.86
N GLY A 74 -0.01 -5.71 33.68
CA GLY A 74 0.61 -4.45 34.00
C GLY A 74 -0.08 -3.63 35.08
N PHE A 75 0.37 -2.37 35.27
CA PHE A 75 -0.17 -1.46 36.27
C PHE A 75 -1.62 -1.07 35.94
N GLN A 76 -2.45 -0.95 36.98
CA GLN A 76 -3.86 -0.60 36.82
C GLN A 76 -4.13 0.82 37.28
N ASN A 77 -4.88 1.58 36.53
CA ASN A 77 -5.39 2.89 36.89
C ASN A 77 -6.57 2.76 37.93
N LYS A 78 -7.15 3.89 38.33
CA LYS A 78 -8.31 3.92 39.24
C LYS A 78 -9.54 3.17 38.70
N ALA A 79 -9.66 3.02 37.38
CA ALA A 79 -10.74 2.26 36.73
C ALA A 79 -10.41 0.77 36.58
N GLY A 80 -9.25 0.31 37.07
CA GLY A 80 -8.81 -1.09 37.00
C GLY A 80 -8.27 -1.48 35.60
N LEU A 81 -8.04 -0.53 34.71
CA LEU A 81 -7.52 -0.76 33.34
C LEU A 81 -6.03 -0.52 33.29
N SER A 82 -5.31 -1.40 32.57
CA SER A 82 -3.91 -1.19 32.24
C SER A 82 -3.73 -0.14 31.13
N PRO A 83 -2.56 0.52 31.01
CA PRO A 83 -2.25 1.38 29.89
C PRO A 83 -2.45 0.67 28.54
N THR A 84 -1.96 -0.56 28.40
CA THR A 84 -2.09 -1.39 27.20
C THR A 84 -3.55 -1.62 26.79
N GLU A 85 -4.44 -1.91 27.75
CA GLU A 85 -5.86 -2.04 27.45
C GLU A 85 -6.52 -0.72 27.08
N GLN A 86 -6.12 0.40 27.71
CA GLN A 86 -6.63 1.72 27.35
C GLN A 86 -6.22 2.12 25.92
N GLU A 87 -4.95 1.85 25.56
CA GLU A 87 -4.40 2.10 24.23
C GLU A 87 -5.15 1.28 23.17
N TYR A 88 -5.37 -0.02 23.41
CA TYR A 88 -6.14 -0.88 22.54
C TYR A 88 -7.58 -0.38 22.36
N ASN A 89 -8.28 -0.09 23.48
CA ASN A 89 -9.65 0.39 23.43
C ASN A 89 -9.78 1.69 22.62
N LEU A 90 -8.81 2.59 22.74
CA LEU A 90 -8.77 3.84 21.96
C LEU A 90 -8.50 3.56 20.48
N ALA A 91 -7.50 2.72 20.16
CA ALA A 91 -7.18 2.35 18.79
C ALA A 91 -8.38 1.69 18.09
N HIS A 92 -9.04 0.75 18.75
CA HIS A 92 -10.24 0.08 18.24
C HIS A 92 -11.40 1.06 18.04
N LYS A 93 -11.66 1.95 19.02
CA LYS A 93 -12.68 3.00 18.89
C LYS A 93 -12.42 3.94 17.72
N LEU A 94 -11.17 4.23 17.41
CA LEU A 94 -10.75 5.09 16.30
C LEU A 94 -10.63 4.34 14.96
N HIS A 95 -11.02 3.05 14.92
CA HIS A 95 -10.92 2.18 13.75
C HIS A 95 -9.49 2.14 13.16
N ARG A 96 -8.48 2.08 14.04
CA ARG A 96 -7.10 1.86 13.60
C ARG A 96 -6.90 0.40 13.21
N ASP A 97 -6.00 0.17 12.26
CA ASP A 97 -5.62 -1.20 11.91
C ASP A 97 -4.85 -1.83 13.10
N CYS A 98 -5.47 -2.81 13.77
CA CYS A 98 -4.92 -3.45 14.98
C CYS A 98 -4.21 -4.75 14.63
N LEU A 99 -2.88 -4.78 14.75
CA LEU A 99 -2.04 -5.96 14.58
C LEU A 99 -1.70 -6.53 15.97
N ILE A 100 -2.22 -7.70 16.29
CA ILE A 100 -2.14 -8.28 17.64
C ILE A 100 -1.29 -9.53 17.66
N TYR A 101 -0.32 -9.54 18.57
CA TYR A 101 0.61 -10.64 18.81
C TYR A 101 0.55 -11.05 20.28
N THR A 102 0.31 -12.32 20.52
CA THR A 102 0.20 -12.83 21.91
C THR A 102 1.25 -13.89 22.13
N LYS A 103 1.97 -13.78 23.24
CA LYS A 103 2.84 -14.87 23.70
C LYS A 103 2.02 -16.15 23.85
N ARG A 104 2.58 -17.30 23.47
CA ARG A 104 1.87 -18.57 23.61
C ARG A 104 1.40 -18.76 25.05
N ASP A 105 0.25 -19.39 25.23
CA ASP A 105 -0.40 -19.50 26.52
C ASP A 105 0.51 -20.17 27.54
N SER A 106 0.61 -19.56 28.73
CA SER A 106 1.40 -20.08 29.85
C SER A 106 0.57 -20.15 31.10
N SER A 107 0.96 -21.09 31.99
CA SER A 107 0.34 -21.22 33.32
C SER A 107 0.59 -19.99 34.24
N LYS A 108 1.48 -19.09 33.83
CA LYS A 108 1.86 -17.87 34.58
C LYS A 108 1.00 -16.66 34.21
N ARG A 109 0.20 -16.74 33.14
CA ARG A 109 -0.61 -15.61 32.68
C ARG A 109 -1.62 -15.17 33.69
N GLN A 110 -1.60 -13.87 34.03
CA GLN A 110 -2.53 -13.26 34.98
C GLN A 110 -3.97 -13.35 34.46
N ALA A 111 -4.93 -13.56 35.39
CA ALA A 111 -6.34 -13.73 35.01
C ALA A 111 -6.91 -12.53 34.25
N LYS A 112 -6.51 -11.30 34.62
CA LYS A 112 -6.94 -10.09 33.88
C LYS A 112 -6.37 -10.02 32.50
N GLU A 113 -5.11 -10.40 32.27
CA GLU A 113 -4.49 -10.46 30.94
C GLU A 113 -5.21 -11.48 30.07
N LYS A 114 -5.55 -12.64 30.62
CA LYS A 114 -6.34 -13.65 29.91
C LYS A 114 -7.70 -13.10 29.47
N THR A 115 -8.41 -12.39 30.35
CA THR A 115 -9.70 -11.77 30.04
C THR A 115 -9.54 -10.68 28.95
N PHE A 116 -8.49 -9.86 29.04
CA PHE A 116 -8.20 -8.83 28.05
C PHE A 116 -7.89 -9.44 26.67
N ILE A 117 -7.04 -10.47 26.62
CA ILE A 117 -6.75 -11.19 25.38
C ILE A 117 -8.03 -11.80 24.77
N GLN A 118 -8.90 -12.42 25.57
CA GLN A 118 -10.18 -12.97 25.10
C GLN A 118 -11.09 -11.89 24.49
N LYS A 119 -11.13 -10.71 25.12
CA LYS A 119 -11.85 -9.55 24.57
C LYS A 119 -11.29 -9.14 23.19
N VAL A 120 -9.97 -9.05 23.07
CA VAL A 120 -9.32 -8.67 21.82
C VAL A 120 -9.53 -9.71 20.71
N GLU A 121 -9.51 -11.00 21.06
CA GLU A 121 -9.76 -12.13 20.16
C GLU A 121 -11.18 -12.14 19.55
N ALA A 122 -12.14 -11.54 20.25
CA ALA A 122 -13.50 -11.41 19.72
C ALA A 122 -13.58 -10.38 18.58
N ASP A 123 -12.65 -9.42 18.53
CA ASP A 123 -12.69 -8.31 17.60
C ASP A 123 -11.70 -8.45 16.44
N VAL A 124 -10.52 -9.06 16.67
CA VAL A 124 -9.42 -9.11 15.69
C VAL A 124 -8.71 -10.47 15.66
N VAL A 125 -8.19 -10.82 14.50
CA VAL A 125 -7.35 -12.02 14.32
C VAL A 125 -5.98 -11.75 14.93
N ARG A 126 -5.54 -12.63 15.86
CA ARG A 126 -4.21 -12.56 16.47
C ARG A 126 -3.25 -13.60 15.92
N ARG A 127 -1.95 -13.37 16.15
CA ARG A 127 -0.88 -14.37 15.95
C ARG A 127 -0.18 -14.66 17.30
N THR A 128 0.18 -15.92 17.49
CA THR A 128 0.97 -16.34 18.67
C THR A 128 2.46 -16.41 18.32
N PHE A 129 3.31 -16.18 19.34
CA PHE A 129 4.76 -16.31 19.23
C PHE A 129 5.34 -16.87 20.55
N ASP A 130 6.50 -17.51 20.46
CA ASP A 130 7.26 -18.02 21.62
C ASP A 130 8.53 -17.21 21.89
N ASN A 131 9.12 -16.63 20.84
CA ASN A 131 10.38 -15.89 20.91
C ASN A 131 10.35 -14.69 19.94
N TYR A 132 11.38 -13.84 20.06
CA TYR A 132 11.49 -12.63 19.24
C TYR A 132 11.54 -12.90 17.74
N GLU A 133 12.20 -13.94 17.28
CA GLU A 133 12.33 -14.22 15.84
C GLU A 133 10.97 -14.62 15.23
N GLU A 134 10.15 -15.35 15.98
CA GLU A 134 8.77 -15.63 15.57
C GLU A 134 7.90 -14.36 15.55
N LEU A 135 8.02 -13.49 16.57
CA LEU A 135 7.35 -12.20 16.61
C LEU A 135 7.74 -11.34 15.42
N LYS A 136 9.03 -11.17 15.17
CA LYS A 136 9.58 -10.42 14.05
C LYS A 136 9.04 -10.92 12.70
N ALA A 137 9.10 -12.25 12.49
CA ALA A 137 8.59 -12.86 11.26
C ALA A 137 7.08 -12.67 11.09
N ALA A 138 6.30 -12.74 12.18
CA ALA A 138 4.85 -12.52 12.16
C ALA A 138 4.53 -11.05 11.84
N VAL A 139 5.23 -10.10 12.46
CA VAL A 139 5.09 -8.66 12.19
C VAL A 139 5.43 -8.35 10.73
N TYR A 140 6.55 -8.88 10.21
CA TYR A 140 6.92 -8.70 8.81
C TYR A 140 5.81 -9.14 7.86
N LYS A 141 5.27 -10.35 8.06
CA LYS A 141 4.18 -10.90 7.23
C LYS A 141 2.92 -10.02 7.29
N SER A 142 2.54 -9.55 8.49
CA SER A 142 1.37 -8.67 8.65
C SER A 142 1.56 -7.32 7.97
N LEU A 143 2.75 -6.72 8.07
CA LEU A 143 3.05 -5.44 7.42
C LEU A 143 3.17 -5.59 5.89
N ALA A 144 3.70 -6.71 5.39
CA ALA A 144 3.71 -7.01 3.96
C ALA A 144 2.28 -7.13 3.41
N LEU A 145 1.41 -7.89 4.11
CA LEU A 145 0.00 -7.99 3.76
C LEU A 145 -0.71 -6.63 3.81
N TYR A 146 -0.44 -5.83 4.85
CA TYR A 146 -0.97 -4.45 4.95
C TYR A 146 -0.59 -3.58 3.76
N LEU A 147 0.67 -3.66 3.31
CA LEU A 147 1.13 -2.90 2.13
C LEU A 147 0.42 -3.35 0.86
N GLU A 148 0.15 -4.64 0.73
CA GLU A 148 -0.59 -5.21 -0.40
C GLU A 148 -2.06 -4.78 -0.38
N GLU A 149 -2.77 -4.97 0.74
CA GLU A 149 -4.20 -4.61 0.90
C GLU A 149 -4.47 -3.11 0.74
N LYS A 150 -3.55 -2.26 1.21
CA LYS A 150 -3.66 -0.80 1.04
C LYS A 150 -3.06 -0.31 -0.29
N GLU A 151 -2.65 -1.21 -1.17
CA GLU A 151 -2.00 -0.92 -2.47
C GLU A 151 -0.79 0.03 -2.37
N LEU A 152 -0.12 0.03 -1.21
CA LEU A 152 1.07 0.84 -0.98
C LEU A 152 2.33 0.24 -1.61
N PHE A 153 2.30 -1.07 -1.85
CA PHE A 153 3.36 -1.82 -2.53
C PHE A 153 2.72 -2.72 -3.58
N ARG A 154 3.00 -2.43 -4.86
CA ARG A 154 2.46 -3.21 -5.99
C ARG A 154 3.42 -4.34 -6.34
N LEU A 155 2.98 -5.58 -6.17
CA LEU A 155 3.71 -6.80 -6.54
C LEU A 155 3.52 -7.19 -8.01
N VAL A 156 2.61 -6.53 -8.73
CA VAL A 156 2.33 -6.79 -10.15
C VAL A 156 3.06 -5.79 -11.04
N PRO A 157 3.47 -6.18 -12.26
CA PRO A 157 4.01 -5.28 -13.26
C PRO A 157 3.10 -4.07 -13.49
N PHE A 158 3.71 -2.93 -13.85
CA PHE A 158 2.97 -1.66 -14.00
C PHE A 158 1.79 -1.77 -14.99
N ASP A 159 1.96 -2.45 -16.09
CA ASP A 159 0.94 -2.64 -17.13
C ASP A 159 -0.26 -3.47 -16.64
N GLN A 160 -0.03 -4.46 -15.76
CA GLN A 160 -1.06 -5.31 -15.17
C GLN A 160 -1.69 -4.70 -13.91
N ALA A 161 -1.05 -3.70 -13.31
CA ALA A 161 -1.60 -3.02 -12.14
C ALA A 161 -2.93 -2.33 -12.51
N LYS A 162 -3.90 -2.41 -11.59
CA LYS A 162 -5.22 -1.80 -11.76
C LYS A 162 -5.16 -0.32 -11.36
N ASP A 163 -5.89 0.50 -12.08
CA ASP A 163 -6.12 1.89 -11.71
C ASP A 163 -7.44 2.02 -10.94
N ASN A 164 -7.40 2.74 -9.81
CA ASN A 164 -8.55 2.86 -8.90
C ASN A 164 -9.51 3.99 -9.27
N GLU A 165 -9.11 4.88 -10.18
CA GLU A 165 -9.90 6.05 -10.56
C GLU A 165 -10.52 5.90 -11.96
N ALA A 166 -9.87 5.11 -12.83
CA ALA A 166 -10.31 4.93 -14.20
C ALA A 166 -11.52 3.98 -14.29
N THR A 167 -12.45 4.33 -15.15
CA THR A 167 -13.67 3.58 -15.42
C THR A 167 -13.81 3.31 -16.91
N ILE A 168 -14.74 2.43 -17.29
CA ILE A 168 -15.05 2.16 -18.70
C ILE A 168 -15.43 3.42 -19.49
N LYS A 169 -15.92 4.48 -18.83
CA LYS A 169 -16.23 5.78 -19.46
C LYS A 169 -14.99 6.51 -19.96
N ASP A 170 -13.82 6.21 -19.40
CA ASP A 170 -12.54 6.79 -19.81
C ASP A 170 -11.94 6.07 -21.01
N ILE A 171 -12.50 4.94 -21.44
CA ILE A 171 -12.10 4.18 -22.64
C ILE A 171 -12.82 4.74 -23.87
N SER A 172 -12.13 4.73 -25.02
CA SER A 172 -12.63 5.18 -26.30
C SER A 172 -13.15 4.01 -27.14
N ASP A 173 -14.44 4.03 -27.47
CA ASP A 173 -15.05 3.02 -28.37
C ASP A 173 -14.46 3.07 -29.78
N ASP A 174 -14.04 4.26 -30.25
CA ASP A 174 -13.43 4.40 -31.57
C ASP A 174 -12.07 3.70 -31.65
N LYS A 175 -11.24 3.84 -30.59
CA LYS A 175 -9.95 3.14 -30.50
C LYS A 175 -10.13 1.62 -30.39
N ILE A 176 -11.12 1.17 -29.66
CA ILE A 176 -11.50 -0.25 -29.60
C ILE A 176 -11.87 -0.77 -30.99
N ARG A 177 -12.73 -0.04 -31.72
CA ARG A 177 -13.13 -0.43 -33.10
C ARG A 177 -11.91 -0.48 -34.05
N SER A 178 -11.08 0.55 -34.05
CA SER A 178 -9.87 0.59 -34.87
C SER A 178 -8.92 -0.57 -34.55
N PHE A 179 -8.77 -0.91 -33.27
CA PHE A 179 -7.97 -2.07 -32.86
C PHE A 179 -8.52 -3.39 -33.39
N ILE A 180 -9.85 -3.59 -33.33
CA ILE A 180 -10.52 -4.80 -33.84
C ILE A 180 -10.28 -4.91 -35.37
N GLU A 181 -10.45 -3.84 -36.12
CA GLU A 181 -10.23 -3.80 -37.56
C GLU A 181 -8.77 -4.14 -37.93
N LEU A 182 -7.82 -3.50 -37.27
CA LEU A 182 -6.40 -3.76 -37.47
C LEU A 182 -6.00 -5.18 -37.12
N SER A 183 -6.57 -5.73 -36.03
CA SER A 183 -6.31 -7.09 -35.60
C SER A 183 -6.83 -8.12 -36.60
N LYS A 184 -7.99 -7.87 -37.20
CA LYS A 184 -8.54 -8.71 -38.29
C LYS A 184 -7.63 -8.69 -39.51
N GLN A 185 -7.17 -7.50 -39.94
CA GLN A 185 -6.36 -7.33 -41.14
C GLN A 185 -4.93 -7.88 -40.98
N LYS A 186 -4.27 -7.62 -39.86
CA LYS A 186 -2.84 -7.90 -39.66
C LYS A 186 -2.53 -9.25 -39.09
N ARG A 187 -3.44 -9.80 -38.23
CA ARG A 187 -3.19 -11.01 -37.47
C ARG A 187 -4.27 -12.09 -37.61
N ASN A 188 -5.25 -11.88 -38.47
CA ASN A 188 -6.38 -12.79 -38.69
C ASN A 188 -7.11 -13.17 -37.39
N PHE A 189 -7.12 -12.24 -36.41
CA PHE A 189 -7.74 -12.45 -35.09
C PHE A 189 -9.26 -12.35 -35.26
N LYS A 190 -9.96 -13.43 -34.92
CA LYS A 190 -11.42 -13.51 -35.10
C LYS A 190 -12.13 -13.11 -33.81
N PHE A 191 -12.44 -11.84 -33.67
CA PHE A 191 -13.42 -11.41 -32.68
C PHE A 191 -14.84 -11.61 -33.23
N LYS A 192 -15.83 -11.81 -32.33
CA LYS A 192 -17.26 -11.75 -32.69
C LYS A 192 -17.56 -10.37 -33.27
N ASP A 193 -18.38 -10.30 -34.31
CA ASP A 193 -18.60 -9.05 -35.06
C ASP A 193 -19.15 -7.88 -34.26
N ASN A 194 -19.77 -8.13 -33.08
CA ASN A 194 -20.32 -7.10 -32.19
C ASN A 194 -19.81 -7.26 -30.76
N ILE A 195 -18.49 -7.52 -30.58
CA ILE A 195 -17.92 -7.59 -29.24
C ILE A 195 -17.99 -6.21 -28.56
N SER A 196 -18.48 -6.17 -27.33
CA SER A 196 -18.50 -4.94 -26.54
C SER A 196 -17.08 -4.53 -26.11
N ALA A 197 -16.86 -3.24 -25.78
CA ALA A 197 -15.57 -2.78 -25.23
C ALA A 197 -15.23 -3.55 -23.94
N THR A 198 -16.22 -3.76 -23.09
CA THR A 198 -16.06 -4.52 -21.83
C THR A 198 -15.61 -5.96 -22.10
N ASP A 199 -16.29 -6.68 -23.00
CA ASP A 199 -15.95 -8.07 -23.32
C ASP A 199 -14.57 -8.19 -23.96
N LEU A 200 -14.19 -7.24 -24.84
CA LEU A 200 -12.87 -7.20 -25.44
C LEU A 200 -11.79 -6.98 -24.36
N LEU A 201 -11.95 -6.00 -23.50
CA LEU A 201 -10.97 -5.68 -22.45
C LEU A 201 -10.82 -6.87 -21.48
N THR A 202 -11.90 -7.52 -21.10
CA THR A 202 -11.87 -8.74 -20.27
C THR A 202 -11.16 -9.88 -20.99
N HIS A 203 -11.45 -10.10 -22.28
CA HIS A 203 -10.80 -11.12 -23.09
C HIS A 203 -9.29 -10.89 -23.23
N LEU A 204 -8.85 -9.64 -23.31
CA LEU A 204 -7.46 -9.26 -23.37
C LEU A 204 -6.77 -9.20 -21.98
N SER A 205 -7.48 -9.53 -20.90
CA SER A 205 -7.00 -9.37 -19.51
C SER A 205 -6.64 -7.94 -19.14
N LEU A 206 -7.28 -6.96 -19.77
CA LEU A 206 -7.11 -5.52 -19.54
C LEU A 206 -8.16 -4.95 -18.57
N MET A 207 -9.14 -5.75 -18.20
CA MET A 207 -10.18 -5.44 -17.21
C MET A 207 -10.52 -6.71 -16.43
N ASP A 208 -10.78 -6.58 -15.11
CA ASP A 208 -11.21 -7.70 -14.29
C ASP A 208 -12.74 -7.86 -14.27
N GLU A 209 -13.22 -8.93 -13.60
CA GLU A 209 -14.64 -9.22 -13.43
C GLU A 209 -15.39 -8.14 -12.64
N SER A 210 -14.71 -7.39 -11.81
CA SER A 210 -15.26 -6.27 -11.04
C SER A 210 -15.30 -4.95 -11.82
N GLY A 211 -14.78 -4.92 -13.06
CA GLY A 211 -14.76 -3.75 -13.93
C GLY A 211 -13.57 -2.81 -13.73
N HIS A 212 -12.56 -3.19 -12.94
CA HIS A 212 -11.34 -2.39 -12.80
C HIS A 212 -10.44 -2.53 -14.02
N LEU A 213 -10.00 -1.38 -14.54
CA LEU A 213 -9.12 -1.32 -15.70
C LEU A 213 -7.66 -1.46 -15.27
N THR A 214 -6.86 -2.16 -16.07
CA THR A 214 -5.40 -2.15 -15.93
C THR A 214 -4.81 -0.87 -16.49
N ASN A 215 -3.57 -0.51 -16.05
CA ASN A 215 -2.84 0.60 -16.62
C ASN A 215 -2.65 0.46 -18.13
N ALA A 216 -2.43 -0.78 -18.61
CA ALA A 216 -2.33 -1.07 -20.04
C ALA A 216 -3.63 -0.72 -20.80
N ALA A 217 -4.81 -1.00 -20.24
CA ALA A 217 -6.09 -0.64 -20.85
C ALA A 217 -6.20 0.86 -21.10
N ILE A 218 -5.81 1.66 -20.09
CA ILE A 218 -5.86 3.12 -20.14
C ILE A 218 -4.85 3.66 -21.16
N LEU A 219 -3.63 3.13 -21.17
CA LEU A 219 -2.58 3.56 -22.09
C LEU A 219 -2.87 3.21 -23.56
N LEU A 220 -3.52 2.07 -23.81
CA LEU A 220 -3.87 1.61 -25.16
C LEU A 220 -5.16 2.26 -25.68
N PHE A 221 -6.19 2.33 -24.85
CA PHE A 221 -7.55 2.66 -25.29
C PHE A 221 -8.17 3.88 -24.61
N GLY A 222 -7.48 4.49 -23.65
CA GLY A 222 -7.97 5.65 -22.92
C GLY A 222 -8.24 6.86 -23.84
N LYS A 223 -9.30 7.61 -23.58
CA LYS A 223 -9.60 8.90 -24.25
C LYS A 223 -8.50 9.91 -24.01
N LYS A 224 -7.99 9.99 -22.76
CA LYS A 224 -6.94 10.91 -22.33
C LYS A 224 -6.02 10.18 -21.32
N PRO A 225 -5.06 9.33 -21.78
CA PRO A 225 -4.18 8.59 -20.86
C PRO A 225 -3.41 9.48 -19.90
N GLN A 226 -3.03 10.70 -20.34
CA GLN A 226 -2.27 11.65 -19.52
C GLN A 226 -3.05 12.23 -18.34
N LYS A 227 -4.37 12.01 -18.26
CA LYS A 227 -5.17 12.29 -17.05
C LYS A 227 -4.72 11.42 -15.88
N PHE A 228 -4.37 10.17 -16.16
CA PHE A 228 -3.95 9.15 -15.17
C PHE A 228 -2.43 9.05 -15.08
N PHE A 229 -1.75 9.17 -16.22
CA PHE A 229 -0.30 9.02 -16.36
C PHE A 229 0.32 10.26 -17.00
N ILE A 230 0.56 11.30 -16.19
CA ILE A 230 1.05 12.61 -16.64
C ILE A 230 2.33 12.50 -17.47
N SER A 231 3.23 11.56 -17.12
CA SER A 231 4.50 11.32 -17.79
C SER A 231 4.40 10.43 -19.04
N SER A 232 3.20 9.96 -19.41
CA SER A 232 2.99 9.15 -20.62
C SER A 232 3.00 10.04 -21.88
N GLU A 233 4.18 10.53 -22.24
CA GLU A 233 4.42 11.37 -23.41
C GLU A 233 5.75 11.01 -24.07
N VAL A 234 5.90 11.31 -25.35
CA VAL A 234 7.16 11.15 -26.08
C VAL A 234 7.71 12.53 -26.46
N LYS A 235 8.98 12.78 -26.08
CA LYS A 235 9.73 13.99 -26.46
C LYS A 235 10.71 13.65 -27.55
N CYS A 236 10.52 14.21 -28.73
CA CYS A 236 11.40 14.06 -29.84
C CYS A 236 12.21 15.35 -30.07
N MET A 237 13.52 15.22 -30.19
CA MET A 237 14.43 16.34 -30.41
C MET A 237 15.37 16.03 -31.57
N GLN A 238 15.61 17.02 -32.42
CA GLN A 238 16.59 16.96 -33.51
C GLN A 238 17.76 17.89 -33.16
N PHE A 239 18.98 17.43 -33.42
CA PHE A 239 20.22 18.20 -33.23
C PHE A 239 21.00 18.22 -34.50
N TYR A 240 21.76 19.30 -34.76
CA TYR A 240 22.75 19.36 -35.83
C TYR A 240 24.08 18.81 -35.33
N GLY A 241 24.61 17.77 -35.97
CA GLY A 241 25.87 17.15 -35.57
C GLY A 241 25.80 16.22 -34.35
N ASN A 242 26.92 16.07 -33.63
CA ASN A 242 27.11 15.09 -32.59
C ASN A 242 27.09 15.70 -31.15
N GLN A 243 26.75 16.98 -31.03
CA GLN A 243 26.70 17.68 -29.74
C GLN A 243 25.35 18.34 -29.55
N ILE A 244 24.94 18.44 -28.27
CA ILE A 244 23.70 19.11 -27.89
C ILE A 244 23.98 20.60 -27.78
N GLU A 245 23.61 21.35 -28.79
CA GLU A 245 23.77 22.80 -28.84
C GLU A 245 22.40 23.50 -28.85
N LYS A 246 22.35 24.68 -28.24
CA LYS A 246 21.17 25.56 -28.26
C LYS A 246 21.34 26.67 -29.29
N PRO A 247 20.26 27.08 -30.00
CA PRO A 247 18.89 26.59 -29.88
C PRO A 247 18.69 25.19 -30.48
N ILE A 248 17.79 24.37 -29.86
CA ILE A 248 17.43 23.07 -30.40
C ILE A 248 16.60 23.28 -31.67
N PRO A 249 17.01 22.75 -32.83
CA PRO A 249 16.36 23.02 -34.12
C PRO A 249 14.91 22.56 -34.18
N SER A 250 14.62 21.40 -33.58
CA SER A 250 13.26 20.89 -33.50
C SER A 250 13.05 20.16 -32.15
N LEU A 251 11.97 20.51 -31.46
CA LEU A 251 11.49 19.86 -30.21
C LEU A 251 9.99 19.67 -30.34
N GLN A 252 9.56 18.42 -30.29
CA GLN A 252 8.14 18.05 -30.29
C GLN A 252 7.81 17.20 -29.06
N ILE A 253 6.66 17.47 -28.44
CA ILE A 253 6.13 16.69 -27.32
C ILE A 253 4.79 16.11 -27.75
N TYR A 254 4.75 14.80 -27.88
CA TYR A 254 3.58 14.07 -28.31
C TYR A 254 2.83 13.48 -27.10
N LYS A 255 1.51 13.62 -27.13
CA LYS A 255 0.57 13.09 -26.12
C LYS A 255 -0.52 12.30 -26.83
N GLY A 256 -1.04 11.28 -26.20
CA GLY A 256 -2.08 10.41 -26.74
C GLY A 256 -1.98 9.01 -26.17
N ASP A 257 -2.61 8.04 -26.81
CA ASP A 257 -2.40 6.63 -26.50
C ASP A 257 -1.08 6.09 -27.10
N ILE A 258 -0.71 4.87 -26.72
CA ILE A 258 0.55 4.27 -27.16
C ILE A 258 0.64 4.17 -28.69
N PHE A 259 -0.45 3.84 -29.39
CA PHE A 259 -0.44 3.73 -30.86
C PHE A 259 -0.13 5.09 -31.49
N GLN A 260 -0.82 6.14 -31.04
CA GLN A 260 -0.58 7.51 -31.50
C GLN A 260 0.85 7.98 -31.19
N LEU A 261 1.37 7.66 -30.00
CA LEU A 261 2.74 8.04 -29.61
C LEU A 261 3.79 7.37 -30.50
N VAL A 262 3.60 6.09 -30.81
CA VAL A 262 4.51 5.34 -31.72
C VAL A 262 4.46 5.92 -33.13
N ASP A 263 3.27 6.16 -33.67
CA ASP A 263 3.12 6.71 -35.05
C ASP A 263 3.71 8.10 -35.16
N GLN A 264 3.46 8.99 -34.20
CA GLN A 264 3.99 10.36 -34.17
C GLN A 264 5.51 10.39 -34.01
N ALA A 265 6.06 9.57 -33.12
CA ALA A 265 7.50 9.46 -32.91
C ALA A 265 8.19 8.89 -34.16
N THR A 266 7.62 7.86 -34.78
CA THR A 266 8.13 7.28 -36.03
C THR A 266 8.11 8.31 -37.16
N SER A 267 7.01 9.04 -37.33
CA SER A 267 6.89 10.10 -38.34
C SER A 267 7.93 11.21 -38.13
N PHE A 268 8.20 11.59 -36.87
CA PHE A 268 9.24 12.57 -36.56
C PHE A 268 10.64 12.08 -36.94
N VAL A 269 10.96 10.83 -36.74
CA VAL A 269 12.29 10.27 -37.06
C VAL A 269 12.47 10.12 -38.58
N MET A 270 11.38 9.90 -39.33
CA MET A 270 11.40 9.69 -40.76
C MET A 270 11.30 10.99 -41.57
N SER A 271 11.02 12.12 -40.91
CA SER A 271 10.92 13.45 -41.55
C SER A 271 12.28 14.14 -41.62
#